data_b57f962d1be1cc82bd556ec58aef7d2e
#
_entry.id   b57f962d1be1cc82bd556ec58aef7d2e
#
_cell.length_a   1.000
_cell.length_b   1.000
_cell.length_c   1.000
_cell.angle_alpha   90.00
_cell.angle_beta   90.00
_cell.angle_gamma   90.00
#
_symmetry.space_group_name_H-M   'P 1'
#
loop_
_entity.id
_entity.type
_entity.pdbx_description
1 polymer ?
#
loop_
_entity_poly.entity_id
_entity_poly.type
_entity_poly.pdbx_seq_one_letter_code
_entity_poly.pdbx_strand_id
1 'polypeptide(L)'
;MDHESELVSHTLTEQPSEISDQEEGSLFQDALPWVIGAVTTLVVFLSILIIGLWAWAQIEDVQLGGPASSLLSWEDQYRDMTGIEEVSEFDGSGVELCIVDTGIDVSHPDLRDIDLVSWNDFVSGIESPYDDEGHGTAMAGIIVAEGGLTGVSPGVSLM
;
A
#
# COMPACT_ATOMS: atom_id res chain seq x y z
N MET A 1 -54.69 93.96 16.13
CA MET A 1 -55.50 92.75 16.02
C MET A 1 -54.66 91.82 15.15
N ASP A 2 -53.67 91.34 15.62
CA ASP A 2 -53.14 90.20 16.39
C ASP A 2 -53.56 88.90 15.77
N HIS A 3 -52.62 88.28 15.09
CA HIS A 3 -52.60 86.87 15.01
C HIS A 3 -51.10 86.40 14.86
N GLU A 4 -50.57 86.02 16.00
CA GLU A 4 -49.35 85.21 16.09
C GLU A 4 -49.56 83.88 15.43
N SER A 5 -48.64 83.51 14.55
CA SER A 5 -48.52 82.18 13.98
C SER A 5 -47.29 81.49 14.64
N GLU A 6 -47.66 80.62 15.50
CA GLU A 6 -46.73 79.73 16.21
C GLU A 6 -46.04 78.77 15.26
N LEU A 7 -44.71 78.87 15.15
CA LEU A 7 -43.86 78.00 14.36
C LEU A 7 -43.53 76.78 15.20
N VAL A 8 -44.20 75.69 14.91
CA VAL A 8 -43.84 74.38 15.49
C VAL A 8 -42.64 73.81 14.74
N SER A 9 -41.49 73.86 15.37
CA SER A 9 -40.29 73.19 14.86
C SER A 9 -40.39 71.69 15.12
N HIS A 10 -40.59 70.91 14.09
CA HIS A 10 -40.40 69.48 14.14
C HIS A 10 -38.95 69.19 14.14
N THR A 11 -38.39 68.84 15.27
CA THR A 11 -37.11 68.18 15.41
C THR A 11 -37.28 66.74 14.94
N LEU A 12 -36.77 66.45 13.77
CA LEU A 12 -36.53 65.05 13.30
C LEU A 12 -35.35 64.50 14.08
N THR A 13 -35.61 63.71 15.08
CA THR A 13 -34.65 62.82 15.68
C THR A 13 -34.43 61.67 14.74
N GLU A 14 -33.32 61.69 14.02
CA GLU A 14 -32.81 60.51 13.34
C GLU A 14 -32.47 59.47 14.41
N GLN A 15 -33.22 58.35 14.42
CA GLN A 15 -32.84 57.15 15.12
C GLN A 15 -31.72 56.48 14.30
N PRO A 16 -30.58 56.17 14.91
CA PRO A 16 -29.55 55.39 14.22
C PRO A 16 -30.06 53.97 13.93
N SER A 17 -29.68 53.47 12.81
CA SER A 17 -30.03 52.19 12.20
C SER A 17 -29.68 50.98 13.07
N GLU A 18 -30.55 50.61 14.02
CA GLU A 18 -30.47 49.31 14.71
C GLU A 18 -30.94 48.12 13.87
N ILE A 19 -31.39 48.36 12.63
CA ILE A 19 -31.98 47.34 11.77
C ILE A 19 -30.88 46.51 11.03
N SER A 20 -29.66 47.03 10.87
CA SER A 20 -28.60 46.33 10.13
C SER A 20 -27.94 45.20 10.91
N ASP A 21 -27.79 45.36 12.23
CA ASP A 21 -27.06 44.39 13.06
C ASP A 21 -27.87 43.15 13.41
N GLN A 22 -29.20 43.24 13.37
CA GLN A 22 -30.07 42.06 13.61
C GLN A 22 -30.24 41.16 12.37
N GLU A 23 -30.21 41.70 11.17
CA GLU A 23 -30.32 40.92 9.95
C GLU A 23 -29.02 40.14 9.67
N GLU A 24 -27.85 40.75 9.92
CA GLU A 24 -26.58 40.05 9.79
C GLU A 24 -26.45 38.90 10.79
N GLY A 25 -26.87 39.08 12.03
CA GLY A 25 -26.86 38.04 13.06
C GLY A 25 -27.74 36.83 12.73
N SER A 26 -28.88 37.05 12.07
CA SER A 26 -29.81 35.97 11.71
C SER A 26 -29.26 35.14 10.53
N LEU A 27 -28.64 35.76 9.54
CA LEU A 27 -28.03 35.10 8.40
C LEU A 27 -26.86 34.18 8.81
N PHE A 28 -26.07 34.63 9.79
CA PHE A 28 -25.00 33.80 10.35
C PHE A 28 -25.53 32.60 11.15
N GLN A 29 -26.60 32.79 11.93
CA GLN A 29 -27.22 31.69 12.69
C GLN A 29 -27.85 30.64 11.79
N ASP A 30 -28.47 31.04 10.70
CA ASP A 30 -29.12 30.14 9.75
C ASP A 30 -28.08 29.43 8.83
N ALA A 31 -26.96 30.08 8.51
CA ALA A 31 -25.89 29.50 7.70
C ALA A 31 -24.97 28.54 8.49
N LEU A 32 -24.78 28.76 9.79
CA LEU A 32 -23.86 28.03 10.64
C LEU A 32 -24.07 26.50 10.61
N PRO A 33 -25.30 25.95 10.74
CA PRO A 33 -25.51 24.50 10.68
C PRO A 33 -25.17 23.91 9.31
N TRP A 34 -25.39 24.66 8.23
CA TRP A 34 -25.03 24.22 6.87
C TRP A 34 -23.52 24.21 6.66
N VAL A 35 -22.81 25.22 7.18
CA VAL A 35 -21.35 25.30 7.13
C VAL A 35 -20.74 24.16 7.95
N ILE A 36 -21.24 23.92 9.16
CA ILE A 36 -20.77 22.80 10.00
C ILE A 36 -21.04 21.47 9.27
N GLY A 37 -22.22 21.27 8.70
CA GLY A 37 -22.55 20.07 7.93
C GLY A 37 -21.63 19.87 6.73
N ALA A 38 -21.33 20.91 5.97
CA ALA A 38 -20.43 20.85 4.83
C ALA A 38 -19.00 20.52 5.25
N VAL A 39 -18.49 21.14 6.32
CA VAL A 39 -17.14 20.90 6.85
C VAL A 39 -17.02 19.47 7.39
N THR A 40 -18.01 19.00 8.16
CA THR A 40 -17.98 17.62 8.69
C THR A 40 -18.04 16.60 7.55
N THR A 41 -18.87 16.80 6.54
CA THR A 41 -18.94 15.93 5.36
C THR A 41 -17.61 15.91 4.61
N LEU A 42 -16.97 17.07 4.42
CA LEU A 42 -15.67 17.17 3.77
C LEU A 42 -14.58 16.42 4.56
N VAL A 43 -14.55 16.60 5.89
CA VAL A 43 -13.57 15.91 6.76
C VAL A 43 -13.77 14.40 6.71
N VAL A 44 -15.00 13.91 6.78
CA VAL A 44 -15.29 12.46 6.66
C VAL A 44 -14.88 11.94 5.30
N PHE A 45 -15.19 12.66 4.22
CA PHE A 45 -14.80 12.26 2.87
C PHE A 45 -13.27 12.19 2.70
N LEU A 46 -12.55 13.21 3.16
CA LEU A 46 -11.08 13.22 3.13
C LEU A 46 -10.48 12.10 3.99
N SER A 47 -11.06 11.80 5.14
CA SER A 47 -10.62 10.69 6.00
C SER A 47 -10.79 9.34 5.30
N ILE A 48 -11.92 9.10 4.64
CA ILE A 48 -12.17 7.87 3.87
C ILE A 48 -11.19 7.77 2.69
N LEU A 49 -10.92 8.89 2.00
CA LEU A 49 -9.99 8.94 0.90
C LEU A 49 -8.55 8.64 1.36
N ILE A 50 -8.11 9.22 2.47
CA ILE A 50 -6.78 8.96 3.04
C ILE A 50 -6.65 7.49 3.46
N ILE A 51 -7.67 6.94 4.15
CA ILE A 51 -7.68 5.53 4.55
C ILE A 51 -7.68 4.63 3.31
N GLY A 52 -8.45 4.97 2.28
CA GLY A 52 -8.47 4.24 1.02
C GLY A 52 -7.13 4.25 0.28
N LEU A 53 -6.48 5.41 0.21
CA LEU A 53 -5.14 5.53 -0.38
C LEU A 53 -4.09 4.78 0.43
N TRP A 54 -4.17 4.84 1.76
CA TRP A 54 -3.28 4.09 2.64
C TRP A 54 -3.47 2.58 2.47
N ALA A 55 -4.72 2.11 2.46
CA ALA A 55 -5.03 0.70 2.23
C ALA A 55 -4.60 0.25 0.83
N TRP A 56 -4.79 1.09 -0.19
CA TRP A 56 -4.32 0.82 -1.55
C TRP A 56 -2.80 0.66 -1.61
N ALA A 57 -2.04 1.57 -0.97
CA ALA A 57 -0.58 1.50 -0.90
C ALA A 57 -0.10 0.20 -0.23
N GLN A 58 -0.82 -0.29 0.81
CA GLN A 58 -0.50 -1.59 1.43
C GLN A 58 -0.76 -2.78 0.50
N ILE A 59 -1.75 -2.67 -0.40
CA ILE A 59 -2.07 -3.73 -1.37
C ILE A 59 -1.02 -3.76 -2.48
N GLU A 60 -0.50 -2.62 -2.91
CA GLU A 60 0.56 -2.58 -3.93
C GLU A 60 1.86 -3.25 -3.44
N ASP A 61 2.24 -3.06 -2.17
CA ASP A 61 3.39 -3.77 -1.58
C ASP A 61 3.20 -5.30 -1.55
N VAL A 62 1.94 -5.76 -1.51
CA VAL A 62 1.61 -7.21 -1.52
C VAL A 62 1.44 -7.75 -2.94
N GLN A 63 1.05 -6.94 -3.92
CA GLN A 63 0.72 -7.40 -5.28
C GLN A 63 1.78 -7.11 -6.35
N LEU A 64 2.70 -6.18 -6.12
CA LEU A 64 3.78 -5.87 -7.07
C LEU A 64 5.05 -6.70 -6.85
N GLY A 65 4.95 -7.78 -6.06
CA GLY A 65 5.82 -8.95 -6.19
C GLY A 65 7.24 -8.81 -5.67
N GLY A 66 7.53 -7.82 -4.85
CA GLY A 66 8.77 -7.82 -4.09
C GLY A 66 8.59 -8.54 -2.75
N PRO A 67 9.61 -9.23 -2.22
CA PRO A 67 9.57 -9.79 -0.89
C PRO A 67 9.35 -8.69 0.14
N ALA A 68 8.63 -8.99 1.24
CA ALA A 68 8.47 -8.05 2.34
C ALA A 68 9.84 -7.58 2.86
N SER A 69 9.98 -6.32 3.24
CA SER A 69 11.25 -5.76 3.74
C SER A 69 11.84 -6.54 4.92
N SER A 70 11.00 -7.21 5.69
CA SER A 70 11.42 -8.12 6.75
C SER A 70 12.14 -9.36 6.19
N LEU A 71 11.70 -9.92 5.06
CA LEU A 71 12.36 -11.06 4.43
C LEU A 71 13.72 -10.67 3.87
N LEU A 72 13.83 -9.50 3.23
CA LEU A 72 15.12 -8.97 2.76
C LEU A 72 16.13 -8.79 3.91
N SER A 73 15.66 -8.27 5.06
CA SER A 73 16.55 -8.13 6.22
C SER A 73 16.99 -9.47 6.82
N TRP A 74 16.14 -10.52 6.76
CA TRP A 74 16.52 -11.86 7.15
C TRP A 74 17.50 -12.49 6.14
N GLU A 75 17.31 -12.24 4.86
CA GLU A 75 18.22 -12.66 3.80
C GLU A 75 19.62 -12.07 4.02
N ASP A 76 19.74 -10.75 4.19
CA ASP A 76 21.00 -10.07 4.48
C ASP A 76 21.69 -10.68 5.71
N GLN A 77 20.93 -10.97 6.76
CA GLN A 77 21.47 -11.54 7.98
C GLN A 77 22.03 -12.96 7.77
N TYR A 78 21.31 -13.85 7.10
CA TYR A 78 21.80 -15.21 6.91
C TYR A 78 22.98 -15.24 5.93
N ARG A 79 22.99 -14.39 4.89
CA ARG A 79 24.09 -14.27 3.94
C ARG A 79 25.37 -13.82 4.64
N ASP A 80 25.28 -12.82 5.53
CA ASP A 80 26.41 -12.37 6.37
C ASP A 80 26.90 -13.49 7.31
N MET A 81 25.97 -14.19 8.00
CA MET A 81 26.31 -15.27 8.93
C MET A 81 26.97 -16.47 8.25
N THR A 82 26.64 -16.78 7.01
CA THR A 82 27.13 -17.95 6.28
C THR A 82 28.35 -17.63 5.41
N GLY A 83 28.67 -16.35 5.20
CA GLY A 83 29.79 -15.93 4.38
C GLY A 83 29.57 -16.16 2.87
N ILE A 84 28.33 -16.34 2.43
CA ILE A 84 27.99 -16.57 1.02
C ILE A 84 28.49 -15.43 0.12
N GLU A 85 28.47 -14.19 0.62
CA GLU A 85 28.96 -13.02 -0.11
C GLU A 85 30.44 -13.13 -0.52
N GLU A 86 31.25 -13.85 0.27
CA GLU A 86 32.68 -14.06 -0.04
C GLU A 86 32.91 -14.94 -1.25
N VAL A 87 31.87 -15.71 -1.65
CA VAL A 87 31.92 -16.66 -2.78
C VAL A 87 30.87 -16.36 -3.86
N SER A 88 30.29 -15.17 -3.83
CA SER A 88 29.23 -14.75 -4.75
C SER A 88 29.61 -14.70 -6.24
N GLU A 89 30.92 -14.80 -6.56
CA GLU A 89 31.40 -14.99 -7.92
C GLU A 89 31.11 -16.39 -8.48
N PHE A 90 30.77 -17.35 -7.61
CA PHE A 90 30.44 -18.74 -7.99
C PHE A 90 28.93 -18.93 -7.92
N ASP A 91 28.23 -18.59 -8.98
CA ASP A 91 26.75 -18.64 -9.07
C ASP A 91 26.22 -20.06 -9.38
N GLY A 92 27.08 -21.06 -9.54
CA GLY A 92 26.71 -22.42 -9.88
C GLY A 92 26.47 -22.67 -11.38
N SER A 93 26.73 -21.70 -12.24
CA SER A 93 26.58 -21.88 -13.69
C SER A 93 27.29 -23.12 -14.22
N GLY A 94 26.56 -23.94 -14.99
CA GLY A 94 27.04 -25.19 -15.56
C GLY A 94 27.02 -26.40 -14.60
N VAL A 95 26.40 -26.23 -13.41
CA VAL A 95 26.15 -27.32 -12.46
C VAL A 95 24.68 -27.75 -12.58
N GLU A 96 24.45 -29.06 -12.70
CA GLU A 96 23.10 -29.65 -12.58
C GLU A 96 22.93 -30.20 -11.17
N LEU A 97 21.82 -29.79 -10.51
CA LEU A 97 21.50 -30.21 -9.14
C LEU A 97 20.15 -30.91 -9.10
N CYS A 98 20.13 -32.13 -8.59
CA CYS A 98 18.91 -32.87 -8.36
C CYS A 98 18.40 -32.62 -6.94
N ILE A 99 17.15 -32.14 -6.83
CA ILE A 99 16.41 -32.03 -5.57
C ILE A 99 15.38 -33.14 -5.53
N VAL A 100 15.37 -33.94 -4.46
CA VAL A 100 14.36 -34.96 -4.21
C VAL A 100 13.56 -34.52 -2.98
N ASP A 101 12.39 -33.99 -3.22
CA ASP A 101 11.59 -33.33 -2.20
C ASP A 101 10.07 -33.47 -2.50
N THR A 102 9.24 -32.59 -1.97
CA THR A 102 7.76 -32.63 -2.14
C THR A 102 7.31 -32.15 -3.51
N GLY A 103 8.12 -31.39 -4.20
CA GLY A 103 7.81 -30.83 -5.51
C GLY A 103 8.46 -29.47 -5.73
N ILE A 104 7.98 -28.73 -6.74
CA ILE A 104 8.37 -27.36 -7.00
C ILE A 104 7.23 -26.57 -7.66
N ASP A 105 6.91 -25.37 -7.12
CA ASP A 105 6.02 -24.41 -7.74
C ASP A 105 6.82 -23.38 -8.56
N VAL A 106 6.97 -23.65 -9.85
CA VAL A 106 7.65 -22.74 -10.80
C VAL A 106 6.83 -21.48 -11.11
N SER A 107 5.59 -21.35 -10.60
CA SER A 107 4.82 -20.11 -10.71
C SER A 107 5.18 -19.10 -9.61
N HIS A 108 5.92 -19.53 -8.57
CA HIS A 108 6.41 -18.65 -7.53
C HIS A 108 7.25 -17.51 -8.12
N PRO A 109 7.05 -16.24 -7.70
CA PRO A 109 7.80 -15.09 -8.25
C PRO A 109 9.31 -15.27 -8.30
N ASP A 110 9.90 -15.90 -7.27
CA ASP A 110 11.34 -16.11 -7.16
C ASP A 110 11.85 -17.33 -7.92
N LEU A 111 10.96 -18.17 -8.49
CA LEU A 111 11.32 -19.40 -9.20
C LEU A 111 10.86 -19.45 -10.66
N ARG A 112 10.19 -18.41 -11.16
CA ARG A 112 9.60 -18.42 -12.51
C ARG A 112 10.62 -18.46 -13.65
N ASP A 113 11.82 -17.96 -13.41
CA ASP A 113 12.86 -17.79 -14.44
C ASP A 113 14.03 -18.77 -14.24
N ILE A 114 13.88 -19.76 -13.34
CA ILE A 114 14.92 -20.78 -13.07
C ILE A 114 15.09 -21.74 -14.27
N ASP A 115 16.26 -22.31 -14.36
CA ASP A 115 16.58 -23.38 -15.33
C ASP A 115 16.18 -24.75 -14.75
N LEU A 116 14.95 -25.18 -14.98
CA LEU A 116 14.43 -26.50 -14.61
C LEU A 116 14.60 -27.46 -15.81
N VAL A 117 15.66 -28.26 -15.85
CA VAL A 117 16.03 -29.13 -16.98
C VAL A 117 15.29 -30.47 -16.96
N SER A 118 14.81 -30.91 -15.80
CA SER A 118 14.08 -32.17 -15.67
C SER A 118 13.10 -32.12 -14.48
N TRP A 119 12.02 -32.85 -14.62
CA TRP A 119 11.00 -33.05 -13.58
C TRP A 119 10.47 -34.48 -13.59
N ASN A 120 10.28 -35.07 -12.44
CA ASN A 120 9.63 -36.37 -12.34
C ASN A 120 8.89 -36.53 -10.98
N ASP A 121 7.61 -36.78 -11.02
CA ASP A 121 6.81 -37.14 -9.85
C ASP A 121 6.74 -38.67 -9.72
N PHE A 122 7.43 -39.19 -8.73
CA PHE A 122 7.45 -40.64 -8.44
C PHE A 122 6.29 -41.13 -7.60
N VAL A 123 5.44 -40.23 -7.07
CA VAL A 123 4.34 -40.56 -6.17
C VAL A 123 3.02 -40.59 -6.91
N SER A 124 2.68 -39.52 -7.59
CA SER A 124 1.40 -39.33 -8.26
C SER A 124 1.49 -39.38 -9.77
N GLY A 125 2.70 -39.29 -10.33
CA GLY A 125 2.95 -39.31 -11.76
C GLY A 125 2.45 -38.05 -12.48
N ILE A 126 2.46 -36.90 -11.80
CA ILE A 126 2.06 -35.62 -12.39
C ILE A 126 3.17 -35.17 -13.36
N GLU A 127 2.81 -34.90 -14.62
CA GLU A 127 3.76 -34.57 -15.67
C GLU A 127 4.33 -33.14 -15.58
N SER A 128 3.61 -32.21 -14.96
CA SER A 128 4.03 -30.81 -14.81
C SER A 128 4.53 -30.54 -13.39
N PRO A 129 5.51 -29.64 -13.21
CA PRO A 129 5.97 -29.24 -11.89
C PRO A 129 4.81 -28.77 -11.00
N TYR A 130 4.78 -29.27 -9.79
CA TYR A 130 3.73 -29.02 -8.81
C TYR A 130 4.26 -29.27 -7.39
N ASP A 131 3.80 -28.51 -6.40
CA ASP A 131 4.13 -28.70 -5.00
C ASP A 131 2.92 -28.30 -4.14
N ASP A 132 2.30 -29.26 -3.46
CA ASP A 132 1.16 -29.05 -2.58
C ASP A 132 1.54 -28.88 -1.11
N GLU A 133 2.80 -29.17 -0.74
CA GLU A 133 3.30 -29.01 0.62
C GLU A 133 4.19 -27.77 0.78
N GLY A 134 4.85 -27.33 -0.30
CA GLY A 134 5.67 -26.14 -0.36
C GLY A 134 7.10 -26.29 0.17
N HIS A 135 7.48 -27.47 0.71
CA HIS A 135 8.83 -27.67 1.25
C HIS A 135 9.86 -27.70 0.14
N GLY A 136 9.63 -28.44 -0.92
CA GLY A 136 10.54 -28.52 -2.07
C GLY A 136 10.69 -27.19 -2.78
N THR A 137 9.62 -26.40 -2.90
CA THR A 137 9.63 -25.03 -3.40
C THR A 137 10.53 -24.12 -2.54
N ALA A 138 10.44 -24.24 -1.22
CA ALA A 138 11.29 -23.49 -0.30
C ALA A 138 12.77 -23.88 -0.42
N MET A 139 13.05 -25.19 -0.57
CA MET A 139 14.43 -25.70 -0.79
C MET A 139 15.01 -25.20 -2.12
N ALA A 140 14.24 -25.24 -3.18
CA ALA A 140 14.61 -24.66 -4.47
C ALA A 140 14.90 -23.15 -4.34
N GLY A 141 14.05 -22.42 -3.61
CA GLY A 141 14.24 -20.98 -3.38
C GLY A 141 15.56 -20.66 -2.68
N ILE A 142 15.96 -21.42 -1.66
CA ILE A 142 17.25 -21.24 -0.99
C ILE A 142 18.42 -21.38 -1.99
N ILE A 143 18.27 -22.25 -2.98
CA ILE A 143 19.35 -22.55 -3.93
C ILE A 143 19.37 -21.60 -5.10
N VAL A 144 18.22 -21.40 -5.78
CA VAL A 144 18.16 -20.77 -7.12
C VAL A 144 17.22 -19.56 -7.22
N ALA A 145 16.69 -19.02 -6.13
CA ALA A 145 15.80 -17.87 -6.20
C ALA A 145 16.43 -16.69 -6.95
N GLU A 146 15.65 -16.04 -7.86
CA GLU A 146 16.11 -14.91 -8.68
C GLU A 146 15.00 -13.86 -8.92
N GLY A 147 13.91 -13.88 -8.15
CA GLY A 147 12.77 -13.00 -8.40
C GLY A 147 12.68 -11.77 -7.49
N GLY A 148 13.27 -11.85 -6.30
CA GLY A 148 13.22 -10.81 -5.27
C GLY A 148 14.10 -11.20 -4.09
N LEU A 149 14.05 -12.47 -3.66
CA LEU A 149 15.09 -13.09 -2.86
C LEU A 149 16.15 -13.67 -3.79
N THR A 150 17.36 -13.84 -3.26
CA THR A 150 18.50 -14.36 -4.03
C THR A 150 18.97 -15.69 -3.46
N GLY A 151 18.93 -16.73 -4.25
CA GLY A 151 19.47 -18.04 -3.90
C GLY A 151 20.99 -18.04 -3.74
N VAL A 152 21.51 -19.09 -3.13
CA VAL A 152 22.96 -19.23 -2.92
C VAL A 152 23.72 -19.55 -4.21
N SER A 153 23.05 -20.11 -5.22
CA SER A 153 23.63 -20.51 -6.50
C SER A 153 22.59 -20.38 -7.63
N PRO A 154 22.20 -19.15 -7.98
CA PRO A 154 21.10 -18.91 -8.92
C PRO A 154 21.37 -19.45 -10.34
N GLY A 155 22.62 -19.63 -10.73
CA GLY A 155 22.99 -20.17 -12.03
C GLY A 155 22.98 -21.71 -12.16
N VAL A 156 22.54 -22.42 -11.10
CA VAL A 156 22.41 -23.89 -11.14
C VAL A 156 21.18 -24.29 -11.96
N SER A 157 21.33 -25.33 -12.81
CA SER A 157 20.20 -26.02 -13.47
C SER A 157 19.58 -27.05 -12.53
N LEU A 158 18.27 -26.98 -12.26
CA LEU A 158 17.58 -27.93 -11.38
C LEU A 158 17.01 -29.14 -12.14
N MET A 159 16.97 -30.27 -11.47
CA MET A 159 16.23 -31.47 -11.89
C MET A 159 15.54 -32.15 -10.71
#